data_2302daa9879d352ca4fbd646d6521ab7
#
_entry.id   2302daa9879d352ca4fbd646d6521ab7
#
_cell.length_a   1.000
_cell.length_b   1.000
_cell.length_c   1.000
_cell.angle_alpha   90.00
_cell.angle_beta   90.00
_cell.angle_gamma   90.00
#
_symmetry.space_group_name_H-M   'P 1'
#
loop_
_entity.id
_entity.type
_entity.pdbx_description
1 polymer ?
#
loop_
_entity_poly.entity_id
_entity_poly.type
_entity_poly.pdbx_seq_one_letter_code
_entity_poly.pdbx_strand_id
1 'polypeptide(L)'
;AYRMTEDGGIAVYRPPRSTVNTNPADHDAGTGAATQEANSDETAAARSDTWEEVETISAEDALTTDAVGFDVTGRTLYMRDSRGRDTSALFAVDYERGERKLLAEDSRADAGDVVRHPVSREVQAVSFVYERKEWQVLDSSFKPHLDHLARASRGEVEIASRSMDDRYWVVAYELDNASVSYYLYDAAERYASRLFSARPSLDEQPLVPMHSATITTRDGLEMVVYYSLPAGSDTDDDGFPDAPLPMVLYPHGGPWARDHWGYNAVHQWLANRGYAVLSVNFRSSTGFGKSFLNAGNNEWGGKVMEDQIDAVEWAKTKGIADLEHVAIMGGSFGGYSVLAGLTLHPDTYACGVDIVGPSNLITLLESVPEYWKPMLTMLTSRVGDHRTEEGRELLARHSPLTYVDRIKRPLLIGQGANDPRVKQAESDQIVRAMQEKQIPVTYVLYPDEGHGFARPENRLSFFAIAEAFLARHLNGRTEEPGDDFAGSSLQVQEGANEVPGLPEALA
;
A
#
# COMPACT_ATOMS: atom_id res chain seq x y z
N ALA A 1 0.11 -23.58 2.28
CA ALA A 1 -0.46 -22.98 1.06
C ALA A 1 -1.85 -22.45 1.34
N TYR A 2 -2.31 -21.54 0.53
CA TYR A 2 -3.68 -21.03 0.59
C TYR A 2 -4.26 -20.89 -0.83
N ARG A 3 -5.57 -20.93 -0.94
CA ARG A 3 -6.32 -20.76 -2.18
C ARG A 3 -7.56 -19.90 -1.90
N MET A 4 -7.87 -18.96 -2.78
CA MET A 4 -9.14 -18.26 -2.74
C MET A 4 -10.30 -19.24 -3.04
N THR A 5 -11.36 -19.14 -2.27
CA THR A 5 -12.60 -19.88 -2.46
C THR A 5 -13.53 -19.18 -3.45
N GLU A 6 -14.52 -19.87 -3.99
CA GLU A 6 -15.46 -19.31 -4.97
C GLU A 6 -16.33 -18.17 -4.41
N ASP A 7 -16.51 -18.14 -3.10
CA ASP A 7 -17.25 -17.11 -2.37
C ASP A 7 -16.39 -15.91 -1.94
N GLY A 8 -15.08 -15.88 -2.35
CA GLY A 8 -14.14 -14.80 -2.04
C GLY A 8 -13.44 -14.94 -0.70
N GLY A 9 -13.58 -16.07 -0.02
CA GLY A 9 -12.83 -16.41 1.18
C GLY A 9 -11.46 -17.03 0.86
N ILE A 10 -10.81 -17.57 1.89
CA ILE A 10 -9.49 -18.20 1.79
C ILE A 10 -9.52 -19.57 2.45
N ALA A 11 -9.07 -20.62 1.74
CA ALA A 11 -8.78 -21.92 2.31
C ALA A 11 -7.27 -22.08 2.56
N VAL A 12 -6.89 -22.46 3.77
CA VAL A 12 -5.50 -22.69 4.19
C VAL A 12 -5.20 -24.18 4.20
N TYR A 13 -4.09 -24.57 3.59
CA TYR A 13 -3.69 -25.97 3.44
C TYR A 13 -2.37 -26.24 4.15
N ARG A 14 -2.31 -27.39 4.84
CA ARG A 14 -1.09 -27.94 5.38
C ARG A 14 -0.50 -28.94 4.37
N PRO A 15 0.85 -28.95 4.16
CA PRO A 15 1.48 -29.98 3.33
C PRO A 15 1.33 -31.37 3.97
N PRO A 16 1.43 -32.45 3.17
CA PRO A 16 1.52 -33.81 3.70
C PRO A 16 2.63 -33.90 4.75
N ARG A 17 2.40 -34.63 5.82
CA ARG A 17 3.45 -34.86 6.83
C ARG A 17 4.60 -35.62 6.19
N SER A 18 5.70 -34.95 5.87
CA SER A 18 6.91 -35.62 5.42
C SER A 18 7.49 -36.41 6.60
N THR A 19 7.89 -37.64 6.33
CA THR A 19 8.66 -38.46 7.28
C THR A 19 10.10 -37.99 7.28
N VAL A 20 10.35 -36.75 7.68
CA VAL A 20 11.71 -36.34 8.01
C VAL A 20 11.94 -36.82 9.41
N ASN A 21 12.72 -37.92 9.48
CA ASN A 21 13.27 -38.43 10.73
C ASN A 21 14.20 -37.31 11.27
N THR A 22 13.72 -36.50 12.21
CA THR A 22 14.53 -35.47 12.86
C THR A 22 15.40 -36.10 13.93
N ASN A 23 16.32 -36.96 13.53
CA ASN A 23 17.43 -37.35 14.37
C ASN A 23 18.66 -36.53 13.94
N PRO A 24 19.14 -35.57 14.72
CA PRO A 24 20.27 -34.69 14.35
C PRO A 24 21.60 -35.43 14.31
N ALA A 25 21.63 -36.76 14.49
CA ALA A 25 22.86 -37.55 14.70
C ALA A 25 23.37 -38.32 13.48
N ASP A 26 22.65 -38.35 12.34
CA ASP A 26 23.07 -39.14 11.17
C ASP A 26 23.54 -38.31 9.97
N HIS A 27 24.61 -37.53 10.20
CA HIS A 27 25.53 -37.14 9.15
C HIS A 27 26.91 -37.68 9.46
N ASP A 28 27.09 -39.00 9.25
CA ASP A 28 28.41 -39.53 8.93
C ASP A 28 28.30 -40.83 8.11
N ALA A 29 29.08 -40.84 7.09
CA ALA A 29 29.56 -41.79 6.13
C ALA A 29 29.18 -43.29 6.17
N GLY A 30 28.90 -43.84 4.97
CA GLY A 30 29.51 -45.07 4.57
C GLY A 30 28.61 -46.28 4.33
N THR A 31 28.41 -46.58 3.09
CA THR A 31 28.32 -47.94 2.46
C THR A 31 28.02 -49.16 3.34
N GLY A 32 26.95 -49.89 3.00
CA GLY A 32 26.80 -51.27 3.41
C GLY A 32 25.39 -51.82 3.29
N ALA A 33 25.15 -52.64 2.31
CA ALA A 33 23.92 -53.41 2.16
C ALA A 33 23.79 -54.47 3.24
N ALA A 34 22.61 -54.59 3.87
CA ALA A 34 22.12 -55.87 4.39
C ALA A 34 20.63 -55.81 4.66
N THR A 35 19.93 -56.71 4.06
CA THR A 35 18.57 -57.18 4.28
C THR A 35 18.36 -57.64 5.72
N GLN A 36 17.21 -57.27 6.33
CA GLN A 36 16.46 -58.19 7.21
C GLN A 36 15.01 -57.72 7.46
N GLU A 37 14.19 -58.74 7.68
CA GLU A 37 12.76 -58.88 7.57
C GLU A 37 11.92 -58.16 8.63
N ALA A 38 10.66 -58.01 8.25
CA ALA A 38 9.56 -57.43 8.98
C ALA A 38 9.25 -58.07 10.32
N ASN A 39 8.75 -57.27 11.24
CA ASN A 39 7.71 -57.69 12.16
C ASN A 39 6.59 -56.62 12.19
N SER A 40 5.41 -57.15 11.87
CA SER A 40 4.11 -56.46 11.84
C SER A 40 3.58 -56.22 13.26
N ASP A 41 3.06 -55.05 13.51
CA ASP A 41 1.82 -54.68 14.15
C ASP A 41 1.99 -53.36 14.90
N GLU A 42 1.84 -52.27 14.16
CA GLU A 42 1.33 -51.02 14.71
C GLU A 42 0.46 -50.40 13.62
N THR A 43 -0.76 -50.07 14.00
CA THR A 43 -1.78 -49.43 13.15
C THR A 43 -1.24 -48.16 12.54
N ALA A 44 -0.70 -48.28 11.33
CA ALA A 44 -0.33 -47.15 10.51
C ALA A 44 -1.60 -46.39 10.12
N ALA A 45 -1.89 -45.30 10.78
CA ALA A 45 -2.82 -44.30 10.26
C ALA A 45 -2.38 -43.98 8.82
N ALA A 46 -3.26 -44.21 7.86
CA ALA A 46 -2.99 -44.01 6.44
C ALA A 46 -2.42 -42.58 6.23
N ARG A 47 -1.17 -42.51 5.79
CA ARG A 47 -0.50 -41.25 5.47
C ARG A 47 -1.12 -40.70 4.19
N SER A 48 -1.83 -39.59 4.28
CA SER A 48 -2.33 -38.86 3.14
C SER A 48 -1.17 -38.14 2.46
N ASP A 49 -0.84 -38.52 1.22
CA ASP A 49 0.13 -37.80 0.37
C ASP A 49 -0.48 -36.50 -0.20
N THR A 50 -1.66 -36.10 0.28
CA THR A 50 -2.41 -34.95 -0.22
C THR A 50 -2.35 -33.79 0.78
N TRP A 51 -2.39 -32.57 0.25
CA TRP A 51 -2.56 -31.37 1.06
C TRP A 51 -3.88 -31.43 1.82
N GLU A 52 -3.81 -31.14 3.10
CA GLU A 52 -4.97 -31.13 4.00
C GLU A 52 -5.44 -29.67 4.22
N GLU A 53 -6.72 -29.42 3.95
CA GLU A 53 -7.33 -28.14 4.33
C GLU A 53 -7.49 -28.10 5.85
N VAL A 54 -6.89 -27.08 6.47
CA VAL A 54 -6.85 -26.94 7.93
C VAL A 54 -7.67 -25.78 8.44
N GLU A 55 -7.99 -24.81 7.55
CA GLU A 55 -8.73 -23.62 7.94
C GLU A 55 -9.45 -23.03 6.73
N THR A 56 -10.65 -22.49 6.98
CA THR A 56 -11.39 -21.69 6.01
C THR A 56 -11.72 -20.34 6.62
N ILE A 57 -11.38 -19.27 5.89
CA ILE A 57 -11.57 -17.87 6.25
C ILE A 57 -12.67 -17.33 5.35
N SER A 58 -13.71 -16.72 5.92
CA SER A 58 -14.80 -16.13 5.14
C SER A 58 -14.34 -14.91 4.33
N ALA A 59 -15.10 -14.56 3.29
CA ALA A 59 -14.85 -13.35 2.50
C ALA A 59 -14.84 -12.06 3.35
N GLU A 60 -15.62 -12.02 4.42
CA GLU A 60 -15.65 -10.90 5.37
C GLU A 60 -14.31 -10.69 6.07
N ASP A 61 -13.64 -11.79 6.43
CA ASP A 61 -12.37 -11.77 7.18
C ASP A 61 -11.13 -11.87 6.30
N ALA A 62 -11.29 -12.15 5.00
CA ALA A 62 -10.20 -12.51 4.09
C ALA A 62 -9.13 -11.41 3.88
N LEU A 63 -9.47 -10.15 4.10
CA LEU A 63 -8.52 -9.02 3.99
C LEU A 63 -7.77 -8.72 5.30
N THR A 64 -8.21 -9.31 6.42
CA THR A 64 -7.64 -9.05 7.75
C THR A 64 -7.23 -10.33 8.49
N THR A 65 -7.35 -11.48 7.83
CA THR A 65 -6.99 -12.80 8.41
C THR A 65 -6.14 -13.57 7.43
N ASP A 66 -4.95 -13.98 7.86
CA ASP A 66 -4.03 -14.77 7.05
C ASP A 66 -3.08 -15.63 7.89
N ALA A 67 -2.46 -16.62 7.23
CA ALA A 67 -1.50 -17.51 7.85
C ALA A 67 -0.09 -16.91 7.80
N VAL A 68 0.54 -16.73 8.96
CA VAL A 68 1.95 -16.33 9.09
C VAL A 68 2.89 -17.49 8.77
N GLY A 69 2.55 -18.70 9.23
CA GLY A 69 3.29 -19.92 8.98
C GLY A 69 3.36 -20.87 10.18
N PHE A 70 3.81 -22.08 9.93
CA PHE A 70 3.94 -23.12 10.96
C PHE A 70 5.22 -22.97 11.79
N ASP A 71 5.18 -23.50 13.02
CA ASP A 71 6.37 -23.79 13.80
C ASP A 71 7.23 -24.88 13.11
N VAL A 72 8.40 -25.19 13.68
CA VAL A 72 9.30 -26.22 13.10
C VAL A 72 8.68 -27.61 13.11
N THR A 73 7.76 -27.89 14.02
CA THR A 73 7.10 -29.20 14.15
C THR A 73 5.94 -29.38 13.16
N GLY A 74 5.45 -28.29 12.56
CA GLY A 74 4.27 -28.28 11.70
C GLY A 74 2.95 -28.48 12.44
N ARG A 75 2.93 -28.37 13.79
CA ARG A 75 1.74 -28.57 14.62
C ARG A 75 1.03 -27.25 14.90
N THR A 76 1.79 -26.21 15.20
CA THR A 76 1.25 -24.90 15.52
C THR A 76 1.30 -24.00 14.29
N LEU A 77 0.14 -23.51 13.84
CA LEU A 77 0.05 -22.46 12.84
C LEU A 77 -0.07 -21.10 13.55
N TYR A 78 0.80 -20.16 13.21
CA TYR A 78 0.64 -18.77 13.61
C TYR A 78 -0.22 -18.06 12.57
N MET A 79 -1.21 -17.31 13.05
CA MET A 79 -2.17 -16.59 12.21
C MET A 79 -2.37 -15.17 12.71
N ARG A 80 -2.47 -14.22 11.79
CA ARG A 80 -3.14 -12.95 12.04
C ARG A 80 -4.62 -13.20 11.80
N ASP A 81 -5.48 -12.88 12.76
CA ASP A 81 -6.86 -13.35 12.71
C ASP A 81 -7.82 -12.33 13.33
N SER A 82 -8.77 -11.88 12.50
CA SER A 82 -9.81 -10.91 12.87
C SER A 82 -11.17 -11.54 13.11
N ARG A 83 -11.32 -12.87 13.03
CA ARG A 83 -12.61 -13.54 13.22
C ARG A 83 -13.16 -13.32 14.64
N GLY A 84 -14.39 -12.80 14.71
CA GLY A 84 -15.04 -12.48 15.99
C GLY A 84 -14.50 -11.26 16.71
N ARG A 85 -13.70 -10.42 16.03
CA ARG A 85 -13.09 -9.20 16.57
C ARG A 85 -12.95 -8.14 15.47
N ASP A 86 -12.66 -6.91 15.82
CA ASP A 86 -12.44 -5.82 14.87
C ASP A 86 -11.02 -5.85 14.30
N THR A 87 -10.00 -5.57 15.11
CA THR A 87 -8.61 -5.63 14.68
C THR A 87 -8.11 -7.07 14.63
N SER A 88 -7.27 -7.41 13.65
CA SER A 88 -6.60 -8.71 13.64
C SER A 88 -5.58 -8.81 14.76
N ALA A 89 -5.54 -9.97 15.42
CA ALA A 89 -4.57 -10.28 16.45
C ALA A 89 -3.72 -11.48 16.04
N LEU A 90 -2.56 -11.62 16.67
CA LEU A 90 -1.71 -12.79 16.45
C LEU A 90 -2.13 -13.95 17.35
N PHE A 91 -2.41 -15.09 16.70
CA PHE A 91 -2.77 -16.34 17.38
C PHE A 91 -1.79 -17.47 17.06
N ALA A 92 -1.63 -18.39 18.02
CA ALA A 92 -1.06 -19.70 17.82
C ALA A 92 -2.20 -20.73 17.83
N VAL A 93 -2.34 -21.52 16.77
CA VAL A 93 -3.39 -22.52 16.56
C VAL A 93 -2.76 -23.91 16.52
N ASP A 94 -3.02 -24.74 17.54
CA ASP A 94 -2.63 -26.16 17.58
C ASP A 94 -3.77 -27.00 17.00
N TYR A 95 -3.62 -27.46 15.77
CA TYR A 95 -4.65 -28.25 15.09
C TYR A 95 -4.81 -29.68 15.60
N GLU A 96 -3.82 -30.21 16.34
CA GLU A 96 -3.95 -31.55 16.93
C GLU A 96 -4.78 -31.54 18.22
N ARG A 97 -4.66 -30.43 18.98
CA ARG A 97 -5.40 -30.25 20.25
C ARG A 97 -6.67 -29.45 20.09
N GLY A 98 -6.84 -28.77 18.95
CA GLY A 98 -7.94 -27.82 18.73
C GLY A 98 -7.82 -26.57 19.62
N GLU A 99 -6.62 -26.26 20.09
CA GLU A 99 -6.36 -25.11 20.96
C GLU A 99 -5.98 -23.88 20.16
N ARG A 100 -6.57 -22.74 20.49
CA ARG A 100 -6.25 -21.44 19.93
C ARG A 100 -5.83 -20.49 21.05
N LYS A 101 -4.60 -20.00 21.01
CA LYS A 101 -4.03 -19.11 22.00
C LYS A 101 -3.77 -17.74 21.41
N LEU A 102 -4.34 -16.69 22.01
CA LEU A 102 -3.99 -15.31 21.71
C LEU A 102 -2.54 -15.03 22.17
N LEU A 103 -1.72 -14.51 21.28
CA LEU A 103 -0.33 -14.13 21.58
C LEU A 103 -0.18 -12.62 21.76
N ALA A 104 -0.80 -11.83 20.88
CA ALA A 104 -0.72 -10.37 20.90
C ALA A 104 -1.92 -9.74 20.21
N GLU A 105 -2.30 -8.55 20.66
CA GLU A 105 -3.37 -7.75 20.08
C GLU A 105 -3.14 -6.25 20.32
N ASP A 106 -3.72 -5.42 19.46
CA ASP A 106 -3.89 -3.99 19.66
C ASP A 106 -5.34 -3.60 19.39
N SER A 107 -5.84 -2.56 20.06
CA SER A 107 -7.25 -2.15 19.94
C SER A 107 -7.54 -1.26 18.74
N ARG A 108 -6.51 -0.72 18.09
CA ARG A 108 -6.63 0.26 16.99
C ARG A 108 -5.97 -0.20 15.69
N ALA A 109 -5.00 -1.11 15.79
CA ALA A 109 -4.22 -1.57 14.64
C ALA A 109 -4.28 -3.10 14.49
N ASP A 110 -4.25 -3.56 13.25
CA ASP A 110 -4.12 -4.97 12.92
C ASP A 110 -2.70 -5.46 13.22
N ALA A 111 -2.56 -6.74 13.60
CA ALA A 111 -1.25 -7.37 13.71
C ALA A 111 -0.51 -7.34 12.36
N GLY A 112 0.70 -6.81 12.38
CA GLY A 112 1.56 -6.59 11.22
C GLY A 112 2.64 -7.65 11.05
N ASP A 113 3.90 -7.20 10.96
CA ASP A 113 5.05 -8.08 10.78
C ASP A 113 5.30 -8.96 11.98
N VAL A 114 5.72 -10.19 11.73
CA VAL A 114 5.98 -11.19 12.76
C VAL A 114 7.42 -11.66 12.68
N VAL A 115 8.21 -11.37 13.72
CA VAL A 115 9.56 -11.89 13.86
C VAL A 115 9.52 -13.28 14.49
N ARG A 116 10.11 -14.26 13.80
CA ARG A 116 10.22 -15.64 14.26
C ARG A 116 11.66 -16.07 14.37
N HIS A 117 11.96 -16.90 15.36
CA HIS A 117 13.29 -17.48 15.50
C HIS A 117 13.66 -18.30 14.27
N PRO A 118 14.87 -18.14 13.69
CA PRO A 118 15.22 -18.73 12.39
C PRO A 118 15.15 -20.27 12.35
N VAL A 119 15.39 -20.95 13.48
CA VAL A 119 15.39 -22.41 13.59
C VAL A 119 14.08 -22.94 14.15
N SER A 120 13.68 -22.56 15.36
CA SER A 120 12.45 -23.06 16.01
C SER A 120 11.19 -22.53 15.36
N ARG A 121 11.27 -21.40 14.63
CA ARG A 121 10.14 -20.66 14.01
C ARG A 121 9.11 -20.17 15.03
N GLU A 122 9.44 -20.21 16.32
CA GLU A 122 8.62 -19.60 17.36
C GLU A 122 8.58 -18.09 17.21
N VAL A 123 7.44 -17.50 17.54
CA VAL A 123 7.24 -16.05 17.44
C VAL A 123 7.98 -15.35 18.58
N GLN A 124 8.77 -14.34 18.24
CA GLN A 124 9.54 -13.53 19.18
C GLN A 124 8.98 -12.12 19.35
N ALA A 125 8.43 -11.54 18.27
CA ALA A 125 7.78 -10.24 18.32
C ALA A 125 6.75 -10.11 17.18
N VAL A 126 5.83 -9.18 17.35
CA VAL A 126 4.85 -8.76 16.33
C VAL A 126 4.75 -7.25 16.32
N SER A 127 4.60 -6.66 15.13
CA SER A 127 4.41 -5.22 15.00
C SER A 127 2.92 -4.85 14.93
N PHE A 128 2.62 -3.63 15.34
CA PHE A 128 1.35 -2.94 15.13
C PHE A 128 1.65 -1.57 14.56
N VAL A 129 0.93 -1.15 13.52
CA VAL A 129 1.13 0.14 12.88
C VAL A 129 -0.18 0.92 12.91
N TYR A 130 -0.31 1.85 13.84
CA TYR A 130 -1.39 2.84 13.79
C TYR A 130 -0.90 4.09 13.04
N GLU A 131 -0.24 5.03 13.72
CA GLU A 131 0.51 6.11 13.06
C GLU A 131 1.95 5.69 12.77
N ARG A 132 2.59 5.02 13.70
CA ARG A 132 3.98 4.55 13.66
C ARG A 132 4.05 3.07 14.02
N LYS A 133 5.12 2.41 13.58
CA LYS A 133 5.36 1.00 13.90
C LYS A 133 5.79 0.83 15.34
N GLU A 134 5.07 -0.02 16.07
CA GLU A 134 5.39 -0.42 17.43
C GLU A 134 5.55 -1.94 17.50
N TRP A 135 6.60 -2.40 18.19
CA TRP A 135 6.88 -3.81 18.37
C TRP A 135 6.41 -4.29 19.74
N GLN A 136 5.53 -5.30 19.77
CA GLN A 136 5.20 -6.05 20.96
C GLN A 136 6.10 -7.29 21.03
N VAL A 137 6.97 -7.35 22.05
CA VAL A 137 7.91 -8.46 22.26
C VAL A 137 7.24 -9.56 23.04
N LEU A 138 7.27 -10.79 22.53
CA LEU A 138 6.68 -12.00 23.13
C LEU A 138 7.74 -12.89 23.76
N ASP A 139 8.96 -12.89 23.22
CA ASP A 139 10.11 -13.60 23.78
C ASP A 139 11.03 -12.62 24.50
N SER A 140 11.13 -12.77 25.82
CA SER A 140 11.96 -11.89 26.64
C SER A 140 13.45 -11.89 26.27
N SER A 141 13.94 -12.95 25.64
CA SER A 141 15.33 -13.02 25.14
C SER A 141 15.57 -12.09 23.95
N PHE A 142 14.53 -11.81 23.17
CA PHE A 142 14.59 -10.93 22.01
C PHE A 142 14.60 -9.43 22.38
N LYS A 143 13.97 -9.07 23.51
CA LYS A 143 13.83 -7.67 23.94
C LYS A 143 15.13 -6.88 24.02
N PRO A 144 16.24 -7.39 24.62
CA PRO A 144 17.49 -6.64 24.69
C PRO A 144 18.12 -6.31 23.33
N HIS A 145 17.86 -7.15 22.31
CA HIS A 145 18.33 -6.93 20.95
C HIS A 145 17.52 -5.80 20.30
N LEU A 146 16.21 -5.83 20.39
CA LEU A 146 15.35 -4.77 19.86
C LEU A 146 15.61 -3.43 20.54
N ASP A 147 15.76 -3.41 21.88
CA ASP A 147 16.11 -2.20 22.63
C ASP A 147 17.48 -1.63 22.23
N HIS A 148 18.44 -2.48 21.87
CA HIS A 148 19.74 -2.04 21.36
C HIS A 148 19.59 -1.44 19.96
N LEU A 149 18.91 -2.14 19.07
CA LEU A 149 18.70 -1.71 17.68
C LEU A 149 17.94 -0.37 17.62
N ALA A 150 16.92 -0.17 18.45
CA ALA A 150 16.18 1.09 18.53
C ALA A 150 17.05 2.30 18.93
N ARG A 151 18.22 2.05 19.56
CA ARG A 151 19.19 3.12 19.94
C ARG A 151 20.36 3.25 18.97
N ALA A 152 20.60 2.24 18.13
CA ALA A 152 21.78 2.20 17.25
C ALA A 152 21.67 3.18 16.07
N SER A 153 20.46 3.47 15.63
CA SER A 153 20.16 4.47 14.58
C SER A 153 18.78 5.07 14.78
N ARG A 154 18.51 6.19 14.11
CA ARG A 154 17.15 6.75 14.02
C ARG A 154 16.31 5.91 13.04
N GLY A 155 15.00 6.03 13.14
CA GLY A 155 14.05 5.40 12.23
C GLY A 155 13.38 4.16 12.79
N GLU A 156 12.49 3.59 12.00
CA GLU A 156 11.79 2.35 12.33
C GLU A 156 12.65 1.15 12.00
N VAL A 157 12.73 0.21 12.95
CA VAL A 157 13.59 -0.97 12.85
C VAL A 157 12.87 -2.09 12.11
N GLU A 158 13.49 -2.59 11.05
CA GLU A 158 13.08 -3.78 10.30
C GLU A 158 14.15 -4.86 10.38
N ILE A 159 13.76 -6.09 10.65
CA ILE A 159 14.67 -7.23 10.62
C ILE A 159 14.53 -7.90 9.26
N ALA A 160 15.41 -7.53 8.32
CA ALA A 160 15.36 -8.00 6.94
C ALA A 160 15.72 -9.49 6.80
N SER A 161 16.72 -9.96 7.56
CA SER A 161 17.12 -11.37 7.59
C SER A 161 17.94 -11.70 8.82
N ARG A 162 18.04 -13.01 9.12
CA ARG A 162 18.86 -13.54 10.22
C ARG A 162 19.56 -14.81 9.77
N SER A 163 20.80 -15.00 10.22
CA SER A 163 21.54 -16.25 10.01
C SER A 163 20.87 -17.41 10.75
N MET A 164 21.10 -18.65 10.31
CA MET A 164 20.49 -19.84 10.91
C MET A 164 20.96 -20.11 12.36
N ASP A 165 22.17 -19.67 12.70
CA ASP A 165 22.70 -19.70 14.08
C ASP A 165 22.24 -18.50 14.92
N ASP A 166 21.41 -17.64 14.33
CA ASP A 166 20.85 -16.44 14.93
C ASP A 166 21.86 -15.40 15.44
N ARG A 167 23.09 -15.51 14.98
CA ARG A 167 24.18 -14.62 15.40
C ARG A 167 24.18 -13.30 14.63
N TYR A 168 23.99 -13.37 13.31
CA TYR A 168 24.09 -12.19 12.45
C TYR A 168 22.75 -11.84 11.84
N TRP A 169 22.34 -10.58 12.03
CA TRP A 169 21.08 -10.06 11.47
C TRP A 169 21.38 -8.93 10.49
N VAL A 170 20.68 -8.91 9.38
CA VAL A 170 20.59 -7.72 8.52
C VAL A 170 19.38 -6.94 8.99
N VAL A 171 19.62 -5.71 9.40
CA VAL A 171 18.61 -4.79 9.94
C VAL A 171 18.53 -3.58 9.03
N ALA A 172 17.31 -3.18 8.67
CA ALA A 172 17.04 -1.94 7.97
C ALA A 172 16.47 -0.91 8.94
N TYR A 173 16.88 0.35 8.75
CA TYR A 173 16.27 1.50 9.41
C TYR A 173 15.53 2.32 8.37
N GLU A 174 14.21 2.40 8.50
CA GLU A 174 13.35 3.23 7.69
C GLU A 174 13.26 4.62 8.33
N LEU A 175 13.55 5.63 7.53
CA LEU A 175 13.46 7.04 7.92
C LEU A 175 12.53 7.76 6.95
N ASP A 176 11.96 8.88 7.37
CA ASP A 176 11.11 9.74 6.57
C ASP A 176 11.90 10.67 5.65
N ASN A 177 13.06 11.12 6.14
CA ASN A 177 13.92 12.14 5.52
C ASN A 177 15.31 11.63 5.16
N ALA A 178 15.45 10.36 4.89
CA ALA A 178 16.67 9.74 4.39
C ALA A 178 16.35 8.42 3.68
N SER A 179 17.29 7.93 2.89
CA SER A 179 17.22 6.60 2.32
C SER A 179 17.31 5.52 3.41
N VAL A 180 16.62 4.39 3.22
CA VAL A 180 16.75 3.21 4.09
C VAL A 180 18.19 2.81 4.24
N SER A 181 18.66 2.67 5.47
CA SER A 181 20.03 2.28 5.79
C SER A 181 20.07 0.86 6.36
N TYR A 182 20.97 0.04 5.80
CA TYR A 182 21.16 -1.34 6.22
C TYR A 182 22.35 -1.49 7.15
N TYR A 183 22.20 -2.34 8.16
CA TYR A 183 23.19 -2.63 9.17
C TYR A 183 23.36 -4.14 9.33
N LEU A 184 24.60 -4.58 9.58
CA LEU A 184 24.89 -5.91 10.11
C LEU A 184 24.92 -5.81 11.63
N TYR A 185 24.08 -6.59 12.29
CA TYR A 185 24.02 -6.71 13.72
C TYR A 185 24.61 -8.04 14.18
N ASP A 186 25.65 -8.02 15.03
CA ASP A 186 26.14 -9.19 15.76
C ASP A 186 25.37 -9.30 17.08
N ALA A 187 24.49 -10.30 17.19
CA ALA A 187 23.61 -10.47 18.35
C ALA A 187 24.39 -10.89 19.61
N ALA A 188 25.52 -11.61 19.46
CA ALA A 188 26.34 -12.01 20.59
C ALA A 188 27.06 -10.82 21.22
N GLU A 189 27.58 -9.93 20.39
CA GLU A 189 28.31 -8.72 20.84
C GLU A 189 27.38 -7.52 21.05
N ARG A 190 26.12 -7.61 20.62
CA ARG A 190 25.16 -6.49 20.58
C ARG A 190 25.74 -5.25 19.89
N TYR A 191 26.28 -5.45 18.73
CA TYR A 191 26.92 -4.40 17.96
C TYR A 191 26.34 -4.33 16.55
N ALA A 192 25.92 -3.13 16.13
CA ALA A 192 25.40 -2.86 14.82
C ALA A 192 26.40 -2.01 14.01
N SER A 193 26.83 -2.49 12.85
CA SER A 193 27.69 -1.76 11.92
C SER A 193 26.94 -1.44 10.63
N ARG A 194 27.01 -0.17 10.19
CA ARG A 194 26.38 0.25 8.94
C ARG A 194 27.01 -0.49 7.74
N LEU A 195 26.17 -1.04 6.88
CA LEU A 195 26.59 -1.68 5.63
C LEU A 195 26.52 -0.70 4.46
N PHE A 196 25.34 -0.22 4.14
CA PHE A 196 25.09 0.67 3.01
C PHE A 196 23.74 1.38 3.14
N SER A 197 23.54 2.39 2.31
CA SER A 197 22.25 3.03 2.05
C SER A 197 21.63 2.42 0.80
N ALA A 198 20.29 2.20 0.79
CA ALA A 198 19.58 1.68 -0.38
C ALA A 198 19.69 2.61 -1.60
N ARG A 199 19.80 3.92 -1.35
CA ARG A 199 19.94 4.96 -2.38
C ARG A 199 20.99 5.99 -1.95
N PRO A 200 22.29 5.71 -2.15
CA PRO A 200 23.38 6.60 -1.69
C PRO A 200 23.29 8.02 -2.24
N SER A 201 22.72 8.22 -3.43
CA SER A 201 22.52 9.54 -4.03
C SER A 201 21.59 10.46 -3.22
N LEU A 202 20.80 9.89 -2.28
CA LEU A 202 19.90 10.66 -1.42
C LEU A 202 20.53 11.03 -0.06
N ASP A 203 21.66 10.41 0.31
CA ASP A 203 22.24 10.57 1.66
C ASP A 203 22.62 12.02 1.99
N GLU A 204 22.95 12.84 0.97
CA GLU A 204 23.35 14.24 1.12
C GLU A 204 22.27 15.24 0.65
N GLN A 205 21.07 14.74 0.27
CA GLN A 205 20.00 15.61 -0.19
C GLN A 205 19.22 16.21 0.99
N PRO A 206 18.74 17.46 0.87
CA PRO A 206 17.95 18.12 1.91
C PRO A 206 16.50 17.60 1.88
N LEU A 207 16.31 16.37 2.34
CA LEU A 207 14.98 15.74 2.43
C LEU A 207 14.22 16.27 3.65
N VAL A 208 12.88 16.37 3.51
CA VAL A 208 11.99 16.90 4.55
C VAL A 208 11.39 15.78 5.41
N PRO A 209 11.05 16.05 6.68
CA PRO A 209 10.36 15.09 7.53
C PRO A 209 8.94 14.81 7.06
N MET A 210 8.40 13.66 7.51
CA MET A 210 6.99 13.28 7.38
C MET A 210 6.35 13.28 8.77
N HIS A 211 5.32 14.08 8.94
CA HIS A 211 4.50 14.15 10.14
C HIS A 211 3.33 13.17 10.05
N SER A 212 2.83 12.71 11.19
CA SER A 212 1.60 11.92 11.29
C SER A 212 0.58 12.64 12.15
N ALA A 213 -0.69 12.43 11.86
CA ALA A 213 -1.79 12.88 12.71
C ALA A 213 -2.98 11.94 12.61
N THR A 214 -3.72 11.81 13.70
CA THR A 214 -5.05 11.22 13.70
C THR A 214 -6.09 12.33 13.62
N ILE A 215 -6.98 12.24 12.63
CA ILE A 215 -8.06 13.23 12.42
C ILE A 215 -9.42 12.55 12.52
N THR A 216 -10.45 13.33 12.84
CA THR A 216 -11.83 12.82 12.95
C THR A 216 -12.62 13.26 11.72
N THR A 217 -13.22 12.32 11.02
CA THR A 217 -14.12 12.59 9.89
C THR A 217 -15.43 13.22 10.37
N ARG A 218 -16.20 13.82 9.46
CA ARG A 218 -17.51 14.45 9.73
C ARG A 218 -18.52 13.51 10.38
N ASP A 219 -18.41 12.18 10.17
CA ASP A 219 -19.27 11.17 10.76
C ASP A 219 -18.62 10.44 11.97
N GLY A 220 -17.49 10.95 12.47
CA GLY A 220 -16.87 10.53 13.74
C GLY A 220 -15.89 9.37 13.64
N LEU A 221 -15.45 8.99 12.43
CA LEU A 221 -14.43 7.97 12.23
C LEU A 221 -13.04 8.57 12.46
N GLU A 222 -12.15 7.89 13.17
CA GLU A 222 -10.75 8.29 13.30
C GLU A 222 -9.94 7.80 12.10
N MET A 223 -9.13 8.67 11.52
CA MET A 223 -8.38 8.43 10.29
C MET A 223 -6.96 8.95 10.43
N VAL A 224 -5.96 8.11 10.09
CA VAL A 224 -4.55 8.49 10.12
C VAL A 224 -4.17 9.18 8.81
N VAL A 225 -3.51 10.32 8.92
CA VAL A 225 -2.92 11.06 7.80
C VAL A 225 -1.43 11.24 7.99
N TYR A 226 -0.72 11.34 6.87
CA TYR A 226 0.70 11.69 6.84
C TYR A 226 0.88 12.93 5.97
N TYR A 227 1.74 13.85 6.40
CA TYR A 227 2.00 15.05 5.62
C TYR A 227 3.47 15.46 5.70
N SER A 228 3.92 16.14 4.65
CA SER A 228 5.25 16.73 4.56
C SER A 228 5.15 18.19 4.14
N LEU A 229 6.02 19.01 4.68
CA LEU A 229 6.09 20.45 4.44
C LEU A 229 7.34 20.79 3.62
N PRO A 230 7.30 21.82 2.79
CA PRO A 230 8.49 22.35 2.12
C PRO A 230 9.57 22.76 3.12
N ALA A 231 10.84 22.53 2.77
CA ALA A 231 11.94 22.93 3.63
C ALA A 231 11.92 24.44 3.94
N GLY A 232 12.01 24.77 5.23
CA GLY A 232 12.01 26.16 5.73
C GLY A 232 10.64 26.83 5.80
N SER A 233 9.54 26.11 5.60
CA SER A 233 8.18 26.65 5.81
C SER A 233 7.67 26.55 7.25
N ASP A 234 8.31 25.76 8.08
CA ASP A 234 8.08 25.58 9.50
C ASP A 234 9.37 26.02 10.21
N THR A 235 9.40 27.25 10.73
CA THR A 235 10.65 27.83 11.27
C THR A 235 10.82 27.59 12.75
N ASP A 236 9.78 27.24 13.48
CA ASP A 236 9.80 26.93 14.91
C ASP A 236 9.73 25.41 15.21
N ASP A 237 9.69 24.58 14.15
CA ASP A 237 9.71 23.10 14.20
C ASP A 237 8.54 22.51 15.02
N ASP A 238 7.36 23.18 14.92
CA ASP A 238 6.13 22.74 15.61
C ASP A 238 5.29 21.75 14.76
N GLY A 239 5.74 21.48 13.52
CA GLY A 239 5.07 20.58 12.57
C GLY A 239 4.02 21.27 11.71
N PHE A 240 3.88 22.61 11.82
CA PHE A 240 2.95 23.40 11.01
C PHE A 240 3.71 24.51 10.26
N PRO A 241 3.26 24.90 9.06
CA PRO A 241 3.93 25.96 8.33
C PRO A 241 3.61 27.34 8.91
N ASP A 242 4.55 28.28 8.82
CA ASP A 242 4.38 29.67 9.28
C ASP A 242 3.21 30.40 8.57
N ALA A 243 2.81 29.93 7.40
CA ALA A 243 1.67 30.42 6.63
C ALA A 243 1.08 29.31 5.76
N PRO A 244 -0.23 29.37 5.41
CA PRO A 244 -0.84 28.37 4.55
C PRO A 244 -0.13 28.23 3.20
N LEU A 245 0.07 26.98 2.76
CA LEU A 245 0.82 26.60 1.57
C LEU A 245 -0.10 26.08 0.46
N PRO A 246 0.28 26.20 -0.81
CA PRO A 246 -0.31 25.37 -1.85
C PRO A 246 -0.06 23.90 -1.48
N MET A 247 -1.08 23.04 -1.69
CA MET A 247 -1.06 21.66 -1.20
C MET A 247 -1.44 20.68 -2.29
N VAL A 248 -0.84 19.48 -2.25
CA VAL A 248 -1.26 18.32 -3.03
C VAL A 248 -1.80 17.24 -2.10
N LEU A 249 -3.08 16.91 -2.25
CA LEU A 249 -3.64 15.70 -1.66
C LEU A 249 -3.22 14.51 -2.50
N TYR A 250 -2.60 13.50 -1.87
CA TYR A 250 -2.04 12.34 -2.53
C TYR A 250 -2.66 11.04 -1.97
N PRO A 251 -3.90 10.67 -2.39
CA PRO A 251 -4.55 9.43 -1.97
C PRO A 251 -3.87 8.21 -2.60
N HIS A 252 -3.68 7.18 -1.77
CA HIS A 252 -3.08 5.91 -2.21
C HIS A 252 -3.99 5.12 -3.14
N GLY A 253 -3.40 4.22 -3.93
CA GLY A 253 -4.11 3.22 -4.73
C GLY A 253 -4.67 2.08 -3.87
N GLY A 254 -5.44 1.20 -4.48
CA GLY A 254 -6.02 0.04 -3.81
C GLY A 254 -7.50 -0.12 -4.11
N PRO A 255 -8.48 0.27 -3.25
CA PRO A 255 -8.40 1.05 -2.01
C PRO A 255 -7.90 0.27 -0.78
N TRP A 256 -7.90 -1.06 -0.83
CA TRP A 256 -7.47 -1.95 0.26
C TRP A 256 -5.94 -2.02 0.33
N ALA A 257 -5.35 -0.90 0.68
CA ALA A 257 -3.94 -0.65 0.94
C ALA A 257 -3.84 0.38 2.05
N ARG A 258 -2.67 0.92 2.33
CA ARG A 258 -2.50 2.05 3.23
C ARG A 258 -1.21 2.80 2.94
N ASP A 259 -1.15 4.06 3.36
CA ASP A 259 0.08 4.80 3.53
C ASP A 259 0.73 4.50 4.88
N HIS A 260 2.05 4.62 4.94
CA HIS A 260 2.87 4.45 6.13
C HIS A 260 3.77 5.66 6.31
N TRP A 261 4.18 5.89 7.56
CA TRP A 261 5.28 6.81 7.83
C TRP A 261 6.58 6.25 7.26
N GLY A 262 7.38 7.11 6.66
CA GLY A 262 8.67 6.76 6.11
C GLY A 262 9.01 7.58 4.86
N TYR A 263 10.10 7.22 4.20
CA TYR A 263 10.54 7.88 2.98
C TYR A 263 9.53 7.65 1.84
N ASN A 264 8.92 8.74 1.36
CA ASN A 264 8.04 8.74 0.20
C ASN A 264 8.61 9.68 -0.87
N ALA A 265 8.98 9.13 -2.04
CA ALA A 265 9.61 9.90 -3.11
C ALA A 265 8.69 11.00 -3.67
N VAL A 266 7.36 10.78 -3.69
CA VAL A 266 6.38 11.77 -4.17
C VAL A 266 6.26 12.91 -3.16
N HIS A 267 6.22 12.61 -1.85
CA HIS A 267 6.25 13.63 -0.81
C HIS A 267 7.51 14.49 -0.92
N GLN A 268 8.68 13.87 -1.08
CA GLN A 268 9.96 14.59 -1.21
C GLN A 268 9.99 15.46 -2.47
N TRP A 269 9.53 14.94 -3.59
CA TRP A 269 9.48 15.68 -4.85
C TRP A 269 8.55 16.89 -4.74
N LEU A 270 7.30 16.69 -4.30
CA LEU A 270 6.31 17.78 -4.21
C LEU A 270 6.70 18.83 -3.16
N ALA A 271 7.19 18.40 -2.00
CA ALA A 271 7.68 19.33 -0.98
C ALA A 271 8.88 20.16 -1.49
N ASN A 272 9.78 19.54 -2.26
CA ASN A 272 10.85 20.28 -2.93
C ASN A 272 10.31 21.30 -3.92
N ARG A 273 9.16 21.05 -4.56
CA ARG A 273 8.49 22.00 -5.48
C ARG A 273 7.69 23.09 -4.78
N GLY A 274 7.65 23.08 -3.44
CA GLY A 274 7.04 24.12 -2.62
C GLY A 274 5.62 23.82 -2.18
N TYR A 275 5.16 22.57 -2.28
CA TYR A 275 3.83 22.15 -1.86
C TYR A 275 3.85 21.45 -0.51
N ALA A 276 2.90 21.74 0.35
CA ALA A 276 2.51 20.77 1.38
C ALA A 276 1.95 19.52 0.69
N VAL A 277 2.26 18.33 1.22
CA VAL A 277 1.75 17.07 0.67
C VAL A 277 1.00 16.34 1.76
N LEU A 278 -0.22 15.89 1.46
CA LEU A 278 -1.09 15.21 2.41
C LEU A 278 -1.50 13.85 1.86
N SER A 279 -1.08 12.76 2.51
CA SER A 279 -1.58 11.40 2.29
C SER A 279 -2.59 11.03 3.36
N VAL A 280 -3.64 10.31 2.96
CA VAL A 280 -4.78 10.00 3.82
C VAL A 280 -5.13 8.52 3.77
N ASN A 281 -5.19 7.88 4.94
CA ASN A 281 -5.72 6.53 5.06
C ASN A 281 -7.24 6.62 5.25
N PHE A 282 -7.96 6.83 4.15
CA PHE A 282 -9.43 6.89 4.11
C PHE A 282 -10.05 5.54 4.49
N ARG A 283 -11.34 5.52 4.89
CA ARG A 283 -12.06 4.25 5.09
C ARG A 283 -11.90 3.34 3.86
N SER A 284 -11.75 2.08 4.02
CA SER A 284 -11.25 1.02 3.13
C SER A 284 -9.75 0.77 3.25
N SER A 285 -8.96 1.66 3.85
CA SER A 285 -7.55 1.37 4.09
C SER A 285 -7.38 0.20 5.06
N THR A 286 -6.34 -0.62 4.84
CA THR A 286 -6.01 -1.80 5.65
C THR A 286 -5.21 -1.42 6.89
N GLY A 287 -5.22 -2.31 7.89
CA GLY A 287 -4.40 -2.16 9.09
C GLY A 287 -5.07 -1.43 10.26
N PHE A 288 -6.33 -1.01 10.11
CA PHE A 288 -7.10 -0.26 11.11
C PHE A 288 -8.35 -1.03 11.60
N GLY A 289 -8.38 -2.34 11.39
CA GLY A 289 -9.49 -3.22 11.75
C GLY A 289 -10.59 -3.30 10.69
N LYS A 290 -11.46 -4.30 10.85
CA LYS A 290 -12.54 -4.59 9.89
C LYS A 290 -13.59 -3.50 9.80
N SER A 291 -13.94 -2.87 10.91
CA SER A 291 -14.94 -1.80 10.93
C SER A 291 -14.53 -0.63 10.06
N PHE A 292 -13.27 -0.21 10.15
CA PHE A 292 -12.69 0.84 9.32
C PHE A 292 -12.63 0.43 7.84
N LEU A 293 -12.13 -0.76 7.57
CA LEU A 293 -12.03 -1.31 6.22
C LEU A 293 -13.42 -1.44 5.56
N ASN A 294 -14.40 -2.02 6.26
CA ASN A 294 -15.74 -2.27 5.73
C ASN A 294 -16.61 -1.01 5.64
N ALA A 295 -16.28 0.06 6.37
CA ALA A 295 -16.98 1.35 6.29
C ALA A 295 -16.90 1.97 4.88
N GLY A 296 -15.95 1.53 4.05
CA GLY A 296 -15.84 1.95 2.65
C GLY A 296 -16.55 1.05 1.64
N ASN A 297 -17.19 -0.05 2.07
CA ASN A 297 -17.92 -0.94 1.17
C ASN A 297 -19.10 -0.20 0.53
N ASN A 298 -19.17 -0.24 -0.82
CA ASN A 298 -20.17 0.45 -1.63
C ASN A 298 -20.19 1.99 -1.47
N GLU A 299 -19.06 2.56 -1.01
CA GLU A 299 -18.94 3.99 -0.68
C GLU A 299 -17.78 4.68 -1.44
N TRP A 300 -17.28 4.10 -2.53
CA TRP A 300 -16.14 4.66 -3.25
C TRP A 300 -16.35 6.12 -3.68
N GLY A 301 -17.48 6.44 -4.32
CA GLY A 301 -17.84 7.82 -4.68
C GLY A 301 -18.63 8.58 -3.58
N GLY A 302 -18.86 7.94 -2.45
CA GLY A 302 -19.54 8.49 -1.29
C GLY A 302 -18.57 8.86 -0.17
N LYS A 303 -18.70 8.17 0.96
CA LYS A 303 -17.96 8.48 2.20
C LYS A 303 -16.43 8.39 2.06
N VAL A 304 -15.91 7.55 1.16
CA VAL A 304 -14.47 7.50 0.87
C VAL A 304 -13.97 8.83 0.31
N MET A 305 -14.75 9.48 -0.55
CA MET A 305 -14.43 10.82 -1.04
C MET A 305 -14.63 11.90 0.04
N GLU A 306 -15.63 11.74 0.88
CA GLU A 306 -15.85 12.64 2.02
C GLU A 306 -14.70 12.64 3.01
N ASP A 307 -14.09 11.48 3.29
CA ASP A 307 -12.88 11.36 4.12
C ASP A 307 -11.72 12.18 3.57
N GLN A 308 -11.51 12.14 2.25
CA GLN A 308 -10.45 12.90 1.58
C GLN A 308 -10.70 14.42 1.68
N ILE A 309 -11.97 14.84 1.56
CA ILE A 309 -12.35 16.24 1.74
C ILE A 309 -12.16 16.68 3.19
N ASP A 310 -12.53 15.83 4.16
CA ASP A 310 -12.35 16.11 5.58
C ASP A 310 -10.86 16.30 5.94
N ALA A 311 -9.97 15.54 5.28
CA ALA A 311 -8.53 15.73 5.42
C ALA A 311 -8.05 17.08 4.87
N VAL A 312 -8.59 17.54 3.73
CA VAL A 312 -8.30 18.87 3.17
C VAL A 312 -8.81 19.99 4.11
N GLU A 313 -10.02 19.86 4.63
CA GLU A 313 -10.58 20.83 5.59
C GLU A 313 -9.82 20.84 6.93
N TRP A 314 -9.35 19.67 7.38
CA TRP A 314 -8.44 19.59 8.52
C TRP A 314 -7.14 20.35 8.26
N ALA A 315 -6.49 20.13 7.12
CA ALA A 315 -5.26 20.83 6.75
C ALA A 315 -5.45 22.36 6.70
N LYS A 316 -6.58 22.83 6.17
CA LYS A 316 -6.97 24.25 6.24
C LYS A 316 -7.09 24.74 7.68
N THR A 317 -7.84 24.02 8.52
CA THR A 317 -8.10 24.39 9.91
C THR A 317 -6.80 24.49 10.71
N LYS A 318 -5.80 23.67 10.36
CA LYS A 318 -4.46 23.67 10.93
C LYS A 318 -3.52 24.72 10.32
N GLY A 319 -3.99 25.50 9.34
CA GLY A 319 -3.17 26.51 8.66
C GLY A 319 -2.13 25.92 7.70
N ILE A 320 -2.25 24.63 7.35
CA ILE A 320 -1.34 23.95 6.41
C ILE A 320 -1.68 24.34 4.97
N ALA A 321 -2.97 24.27 4.59
CA ALA A 321 -3.41 24.42 3.22
C ALA A 321 -4.02 25.79 2.91
N ASP A 322 -3.60 26.41 1.81
CA ASP A 322 -4.33 27.45 1.09
C ASP A 322 -5.36 26.79 0.16
N LEU A 323 -6.65 26.91 0.48
CA LEU A 323 -7.72 26.23 -0.26
C LEU A 323 -7.91 26.68 -1.71
N GLU A 324 -7.40 27.84 -2.10
CA GLU A 324 -7.44 28.25 -3.49
C GLU A 324 -6.42 27.47 -4.35
N HIS A 325 -5.43 26.86 -3.70
CA HIS A 325 -4.31 26.17 -4.32
C HIS A 325 -4.15 24.74 -3.81
N VAL A 326 -5.22 23.95 -3.80
CA VAL A 326 -5.17 22.50 -3.49
C VAL A 326 -5.35 21.70 -4.77
N ALA A 327 -4.37 20.84 -5.10
CA ALA A 327 -4.53 19.82 -6.13
C ALA A 327 -4.81 18.45 -5.52
N ILE A 328 -5.36 17.54 -6.33
CA ILE A 328 -5.42 16.12 -6.03
C ILE A 328 -4.62 15.35 -7.10
N MET A 329 -3.73 14.45 -6.65
CA MET A 329 -2.90 13.62 -7.53
C MET A 329 -2.87 12.19 -7.00
N GLY A 330 -3.08 11.20 -7.87
CA GLY A 330 -3.03 9.81 -7.41
C GLY A 330 -3.02 8.80 -8.54
N GLY A 331 -2.69 7.55 -8.19
CA GLY A 331 -2.61 6.44 -9.13
C GLY A 331 -3.65 5.35 -8.84
N SER A 332 -4.15 4.68 -9.89
CA SER A 332 -5.11 3.58 -9.76
C SER A 332 -6.38 4.03 -9.03
N PHE A 333 -6.69 3.48 -7.85
CA PHE A 333 -7.77 4.01 -7.02
C PHE A 333 -7.56 5.48 -6.65
N GLY A 334 -6.30 5.91 -6.40
CA GLY A 334 -5.99 7.34 -6.22
C GLY A 334 -6.30 8.18 -7.46
N GLY A 335 -6.11 7.63 -8.67
CA GLY A 335 -6.55 8.24 -9.92
C GLY A 335 -8.07 8.32 -10.04
N TYR A 336 -8.79 7.28 -9.64
CA TYR A 336 -10.24 7.35 -9.48
C TYR A 336 -10.65 8.48 -8.53
N SER A 337 -9.94 8.62 -7.39
CA SER A 337 -10.18 9.71 -6.43
C SER A 337 -9.98 11.09 -7.07
N VAL A 338 -9.00 11.25 -7.96
CA VAL A 338 -8.81 12.48 -8.76
C VAL A 338 -10.05 12.75 -9.61
N LEU A 339 -10.45 11.77 -10.41
CA LEU A 339 -11.62 11.92 -11.31
C LEU A 339 -12.90 12.15 -10.54
N ALA A 340 -13.13 11.40 -9.45
CA ALA A 340 -14.29 11.57 -8.57
C ALA A 340 -14.26 12.94 -7.85
N GLY A 341 -13.10 13.39 -7.40
CA GLY A 341 -12.93 14.71 -6.79
C GLY A 341 -13.32 15.84 -7.73
N LEU A 342 -12.90 15.77 -9.01
CA LEU A 342 -13.22 16.81 -9.99
C LEU A 342 -14.65 16.73 -10.54
N THR A 343 -15.34 15.60 -10.42
CA THR A 343 -16.72 15.42 -10.91
C THR A 343 -17.78 15.52 -9.80
N LEU A 344 -17.57 14.82 -8.69
CA LEU A 344 -18.54 14.80 -7.57
C LEU A 344 -18.36 16.00 -6.64
N HIS A 345 -17.13 16.55 -6.54
CA HIS A 345 -16.77 17.68 -5.68
C HIS A 345 -16.00 18.76 -6.45
N PRO A 346 -16.56 19.33 -7.54
CA PRO A 346 -15.85 20.13 -8.54
C PRO A 346 -15.29 21.47 -8.04
N ASP A 347 -15.64 21.89 -6.83
CA ASP A 347 -15.19 23.15 -6.24
C ASP A 347 -14.10 22.97 -5.16
N THR A 348 -13.71 21.72 -4.86
CA THR A 348 -12.73 21.43 -3.79
C THR A 348 -11.28 21.63 -4.26
N TYR A 349 -10.97 21.24 -5.49
CA TYR A 349 -9.60 21.23 -5.99
C TYR A 349 -9.38 22.26 -7.09
N ALA A 350 -8.17 22.82 -7.16
CA ALA A 350 -7.75 23.73 -8.22
C ALA A 350 -7.41 22.99 -9.52
N CYS A 351 -6.88 21.78 -9.42
CA CYS A 351 -6.57 20.91 -10.57
C CYS A 351 -6.41 19.45 -10.11
N GLY A 352 -6.32 18.51 -11.07
CA GLY A 352 -6.11 17.09 -10.81
C GLY A 352 -5.06 16.45 -11.71
N VAL A 353 -4.31 15.47 -11.17
CA VAL A 353 -3.36 14.64 -11.91
C VAL A 353 -3.75 13.17 -11.69
N ASP A 354 -4.37 12.58 -12.70
CA ASP A 354 -4.80 11.19 -12.71
C ASP A 354 -3.74 10.29 -13.36
N ILE A 355 -3.35 9.23 -12.66
CA ILE A 355 -2.47 8.19 -13.18
C ILE A 355 -3.25 6.88 -13.21
N VAL A 356 -3.60 6.38 -14.40
CA VAL A 356 -4.27 5.11 -14.65
C VAL A 356 -5.54 4.89 -13.81
N GLY A 357 -6.32 5.95 -13.59
CA GLY A 357 -7.56 5.89 -12.79
C GLY A 357 -8.76 5.40 -13.61
N PRO A 358 -9.63 4.54 -13.03
CA PRO A 358 -10.87 4.14 -13.70
C PRO A 358 -11.89 5.28 -13.68
N SER A 359 -12.48 5.58 -14.83
CA SER A 359 -13.50 6.62 -14.99
C SER A 359 -14.93 6.10 -14.85
N ASN A 360 -15.13 4.77 -15.04
CA ASN A 360 -16.43 4.11 -14.98
C ASN A 360 -16.33 2.76 -14.28
N LEU A 361 -16.93 2.63 -13.10
CA LEU A 361 -16.86 1.43 -12.29
C LEU A 361 -17.57 0.22 -12.92
N ILE A 362 -18.53 0.44 -13.81
CA ILE A 362 -19.22 -0.64 -14.54
C ILE A 362 -18.23 -1.27 -15.53
N THR A 363 -17.61 -0.45 -16.40
CA THR A 363 -16.64 -0.95 -17.39
C THR A 363 -15.39 -1.51 -16.76
N LEU A 364 -14.96 -0.96 -15.62
CA LEU A 364 -13.87 -1.52 -14.82
C LEU A 364 -14.18 -2.97 -14.41
N LEU A 365 -15.35 -3.23 -13.81
CA LEU A 365 -15.74 -4.58 -13.35
C LEU A 365 -16.01 -5.54 -14.51
N GLU A 366 -16.54 -5.07 -15.63
CA GLU A 366 -16.75 -5.85 -16.83
C GLU A 366 -15.42 -6.23 -17.51
N SER A 367 -14.35 -5.47 -17.31
CA SER A 367 -13.02 -5.68 -17.92
C SER A 367 -12.02 -6.42 -17.02
N VAL A 368 -12.46 -6.93 -15.86
CA VAL A 368 -11.61 -7.67 -14.92
C VAL A 368 -10.87 -8.81 -15.62
N PRO A 369 -9.53 -8.87 -15.55
CA PRO A 369 -8.76 -9.90 -16.22
C PRO A 369 -8.98 -11.30 -15.61
N GLU A 370 -8.76 -12.35 -16.41
CA GLU A 370 -8.98 -13.75 -16.01
C GLU A 370 -8.32 -14.12 -14.68
N TYR A 371 -7.10 -13.64 -14.44
CA TYR A 371 -6.37 -13.94 -13.20
C TYR A 371 -6.93 -13.24 -11.95
N TRP A 372 -7.85 -12.26 -12.12
CA TRP A 372 -8.58 -11.60 -11.03
C TRP A 372 -9.99 -12.17 -10.80
N LYS A 373 -10.47 -13.05 -11.65
CA LYS A 373 -11.80 -13.66 -11.49
C LYS A 373 -12.06 -14.25 -10.10
N PRO A 374 -11.10 -14.90 -9.43
CA PRO A 374 -11.30 -15.34 -8.05
C PRO A 374 -11.62 -14.20 -7.07
N MET A 375 -11.16 -12.97 -7.38
CA MET A 375 -11.43 -11.76 -6.57
C MET A 375 -12.77 -11.09 -6.94
N LEU A 376 -13.44 -11.53 -8.01
CA LEU A 376 -14.63 -10.83 -8.51
C LEU A 376 -15.76 -10.80 -7.47
N THR A 377 -15.92 -11.86 -6.67
CA THR A 377 -16.91 -11.89 -5.59
C THR A 377 -16.62 -10.80 -4.54
N MET A 378 -15.35 -10.65 -4.16
CA MET A 378 -14.93 -9.59 -3.25
C MET A 378 -15.19 -8.20 -3.86
N LEU A 379 -14.83 -8.00 -5.14
CA LEU A 379 -15.06 -6.73 -5.85
C LEU A 379 -16.56 -6.41 -5.92
N THR A 380 -17.39 -7.35 -6.32
CA THR A 380 -18.85 -7.13 -6.45
C THR A 380 -19.53 -6.87 -5.11
N SER A 381 -19.08 -7.50 -4.03
CA SER A 381 -19.63 -7.27 -2.69
C SER A 381 -19.21 -5.93 -2.07
N ARG A 382 -18.03 -5.43 -2.42
CA ARG A 382 -17.44 -4.24 -1.78
C ARG A 382 -17.52 -2.96 -2.61
N VAL A 383 -17.67 -3.08 -3.94
CA VAL A 383 -17.74 -1.92 -4.86
C VAL A 383 -19.15 -1.74 -5.41
N GLY A 384 -19.80 -2.86 -5.72
CA GLY A 384 -21.15 -2.94 -6.31
C GLY A 384 -21.24 -4.05 -7.34
N ASP A 385 -22.38 -4.71 -7.44
CA ASP A 385 -22.56 -5.82 -8.37
C ASP A 385 -23.07 -5.35 -9.74
N HIS A 386 -22.16 -5.25 -10.73
CA HIS A 386 -22.47 -4.83 -12.09
C HIS A 386 -23.45 -5.74 -12.84
N ARG A 387 -23.79 -6.92 -12.26
CA ARG A 387 -24.74 -7.90 -12.84
C ARG A 387 -26.18 -7.64 -12.40
N THR A 388 -26.41 -6.84 -11.35
CA THR A 388 -27.74 -6.48 -10.85
C THR A 388 -28.11 -5.05 -11.24
N GLU A 389 -29.41 -4.74 -11.30
CA GLU A 389 -29.88 -3.40 -11.63
C GLU A 389 -29.50 -2.39 -10.54
N GLU A 390 -29.73 -2.72 -9.27
CA GLU A 390 -29.37 -1.88 -8.13
C GLU A 390 -27.86 -1.64 -8.05
N GLY A 391 -27.06 -2.68 -8.32
CA GLY A 391 -25.59 -2.56 -8.34
C GLY A 391 -25.11 -1.67 -9.48
N ARG A 392 -25.69 -1.77 -10.67
CA ARG A 392 -25.36 -0.88 -11.79
C ARG A 392 -25.75 0.57 -11.53
N GLU A 393 -26.89 0.81 -10.88
CA GLU A 393 -27.27 2.15 -10.45
C GLU A 393 -26.30 2.74 -9.43
N LEU A 394 -25.87 1.93 -8.45
CA LEU A 394 -24.86 2.32 -7.48
C LEU A 394 -23.53 2.67 -8.16
N LEU A 395 -23.03 1.78 -9.01
CA LEU A 395 -21.78 1.96 -9.75
C LEU A 395 -21.85 3.19 -10.66
N ALA A 396 -22.96 3.44 -11.34
CA ALA A 396 -23.17 4.64 -12.16
C ALA A 396 -23.14 5.91 -11.33
N ARG A 397 -23.76 5.91 -10.12
CA ARG A 397 -23.71 7.07 -9.22
C ARG A 397 -22.31 7.38 -8.72
N HIS A 398 -21.45 6.35 -8.60
CA HIS A 398 -20.07 6.49 -8.15
C HIS A 398 -19.06 6.62 -9.30
N SER A 399 -19.50 6.56 -10.56
CA SER A 399 -18.62 6.66 -11.72
C SER A 399 -18.39 8.13 -12.13
N PRO A 400 -17.14 8.60 -12.15
CA PRO A 400 -16.80 9.96 -12.60
C PRO A 400 -17.37 10.28 -13.98
N LEU A 401 -17.33 9.35 -14.93
CA LEU A 401 -17.83 9.53 -16.30
C LEU A 401 -19.30 9.97 -16.33
N THR A 402 -20.13 9.56 -15.36
CA THR A 402 -21.54 9.96 -15.28
C THR A 402 -21.70 11.48 -15.11
N TYR A 403 -20.71 12.12 -14.50
CA TYR A 403 -20.77 13.54 -14.14
C TYR A 403 -19.68 14.38 -14.82
N VAL A 404 -19.17 13.94 -15.95
CA VAL A 404 -18.09 14.61 -16.67
C VAL A 404 -18.36 16.09 -16.94
N ASP A 405 -19.63 16.47 -17.16
CA ASP A 405 -20.08 17.85 -17.37
C ASP A 405 -19.91 18.77 -16.15
N ARG A 406 -19.61 18.22 -14.99
CA ARG A 406 -19.30 18.98 -13.78
C ARG A 406 -17.84 19.37 -13.65
N ILE A 407 -16.95 18.79 -14.46
CA ILE A 407 -15.52 19.12 -14.44
C ILE A 407 -15.35 20.59 -14.85
N LYS A 408 -14.82 21.39 -13.94
CA LYS A 408 -14.56 22.83 -14.12
C LYS A 408 -13.05 23.13 -14.04
N ARG A 409 -12.25 22.17 -13.64
CA ARG A 409 -10.86 22.35 -13.29
C ARG A 409 -9.94 21.58 -14.24
N PRO A 410 -8.73 22.09 -14.45
CA PRO A 410 -7.74 21.42 -15.29
C PRO A 410 -7.46 19.99 -14.82
N LEU A 411 -7.31 19.08 -15.79
CA LEU A 411 -7.05 17.66 -15.54
C LEU A 411 -5.92 17.19 -16.46
N LEU A 412 -4.91 16.55 -15.84
CA LEU A 412 -3.87 15.79 -16.52
C LEU A 412 -4.13 14.30 -16.30
N ILE A 413 -4.17 13.51 -17.39
CA ILE A 413 -4.31 12.05 -17.35
C ILE A 413 -3.07 11.40 -17.95
N GLY A 414 -2.47 10.44 -17.20
CA GLY A 414 -1.38 9.58 -17.67
C GLY A 414 -1.81 8.12 -17.71
N GLN A 415 -1.62 7.44 -18.87
CA GLN A 415 -2.07 6.07 -19.10
C GLN A 415 -0.99 5.20 -19.75
N GLY A 416 -0.86 3.95 -19.27
CA GLY A 416 -0.12 2.90 -19.99
C GLY A 416 -1.04 2.12 -20.92
N ALA A 417 -0.64 1.96 -22.21
CA ALA A 417 -1.50 1.30 -23.20
C ALA A 417 -1.71 -0.20 -22.93
N ASN A 418 -0.77 -0.85 -22.26
CA ASN A 418 -0.82 -2.28 -21.93
C ASN A 418 -1.34 -2.55 -20.51
N ASP A 419 -2.05 -1.60 -19.90
CA ASP A 419 -2.56 -1.77 -18.54
C ASP A 419 -3.54 -2.95 -18.47
N PRO A 420 -3.22 -4.02 -17.69
CA PRO A 420 -4.09 -5.18 -17.57
C PRO A 420 -5.22 -5.00 -16.56
N ARG A 421 -5.13 -3.99 -15.68
CA ARG A 421 -6.05 -3.75 -14.55
C ARG A 421 -7.07 -2.69 -14.86
N VAL A 422 -6.59 -1.49 -15.22
CA VAL A 422 -7.41 -0.35 -15.65
C VAL A 422 -7.10 -0.11 -17.13
N LYS A 423 -7.98 -0.62 -17.99
CA LYS A 423 -7.75 -0.58 -19.44
C LYS A 423 -7.62 0.86 -19.93
N GLN A 424 -6.78 1.08 -20.97
CA GLN A 424 -6.67 2.37 -21.65
C GLN A 424 -8.05 2.96 -21.99
N ALA A 425 -9.03 2.11 -22.29
CA ALA A 425 -10.40 2.52 -22.57
C ALA A 425 -11.04 3.36 -21.45
N GLU A 426 -10.61 3.22 -20.19
CA GLU A 426 -11.09 4.03 -19.07
C GLU A 426 -10.67 5.50 -19.23
N SER A 427 -9.43 5.75 -19.62
CA SER A 427 -8.95 7.10 -19.93
C SER A 427 -9.56 7.62 -21.26
N ASP A 428 -9.60 6.79 -22.31
CA ASP A 428 -10.12 7.19 -23.62
C ASP A 428 -11.59 7.64 -23.55
N GLN A 429 -12.44 6.95 -22.74
CA GLN A 429 -13.87 7.27 -22.67
C GLN A 429 -14.13 8.61 -21.95
N ILE A 430 -13.41 8.92 -20.86
CA ILE A 430 -13.60 10.20 -20.16
C ILE A 430 -13.01 11.37 -20.98
N VAL A 431 -11.86 11.18 -21.61
CA VAL A 431 -11.25 12.18 -22.49
C VAL A 431 -12.19 12.51 -23.64
N ARG A 432 -12.75 11.49 -24.32
CA ARG A 432 -13.75 11.69 -25.38
C ARG A 432 -14.96 12.47 -24.89
N ALA A 433 -15.51 12.10 -23.73
CA ALA A 433 -16.65 12.79 -23.16
C ALA A 433 -16.34 14.25 -22.79
N MET A 434 -15.13 14.55 -22.34
CA MET A 434 -14.65 15.93 -22.10
C MET A 434 -14.53 16.71 -23.41
N GLN A 435 -13.94 16.10 -24.46
CA GLN A 435 -13.82 16.72 -25.79
C GLN A 435 -15.19 17.07 -26.38
N GLU A 436 -16.16 16.14 -26.33
CA GLU A 436 -17.54 16.38 -26.81
C GLU A 436 -18.22 17.57 -26.12
N LYS A 437 -17.83 17.84 -24.88
CA LYS A 437 -18.31 18.95 -24.06
C LYS A 437 -17.40 20.19 -24.10
N GLN A 438 -16.32 20.14 -24.89
CA GLN A 438 -15.32 21.21 -24.97
C GLN A 438 -14.66 21.55 -23.64
N ILE A 439 -14.46 20.55 -22.75
CA ILE A 439 -13.75 20.68 -21.48
C ILE A 439 -12.26 20.38 -21.74
N PRO A 440 -11.33 21.30 -21.46
CA PRO A 440 -9.91 21.08 -21.64
C PRO A 440 -9.38 19.91 -20.79
N VAL A 441 -8.52 19.08 -21.39
CA VAL A 441 -7.84 17.97 -20.73
C VAL A 441 -6.47 17.77 -21.37
N THR A 442 -5.46 17.45 -20.56
CA THR A 442 -4.18 16.93 -21.05
C THR A 442 -4.17 15.42 -20.89
N TYR A 443 -3.93 14.70 -21.99
CA TYR A 443 -3.88 13.24 -21.97
C TYR A 443 -2.58 12.74 -22.60
N VAL A 444 -1.80 12.02 -21.80
CA VAL A 444 -0.53 11.41 -22.20
C VAL A 444 -0.59 9.89 -22.12
N LEU A 445 -0.12 9.22 -23.16
CA LEU A 445 -0.13 7.78 -23.33
C LEU A 445 1.29 7.25 -23.47
N TYR A 446 1.58 6.13 -22.80
CA TYR A 446 2.83 5.40 -22.92
C TYR A 446 2.56 4.02 -23.53
N PRO A 447 2.87 3.79 -24.82
CA PRO A 447 2.51 2.55 -25.54
C PRO A 447 3.15 1.27 -24.99
N ASP A 448 4.27 1.39 -24.31
CA ASP A 448 5.04 0.27 -23.76
C ASP A 448 4.88 0.09 -22.24
N GLU A 449 3.97 0.85 -21.60
CA GLU A 449 3.71 0.76 -20.17
C GLU A 449 2.41 0.02 -19.83
N GLY A 450 2.37 -0.51 -18.60
CA GLY A 450 1.24 -1.21 -18.02
C GLY A 450 0.51 -0.36 -16.96
N HIS A 451 0.25 -0.97 -15.79
CA HIS A 451 -0.41 -0.29 -14.67
C HIS A 451 0.57 0.61 -13.90
N GLY A 452 0.81 1.80 -14.41
CA GLY A 452 1.83 2.75 -13.98
C GLY A 452 3.04 2.77 -14.93
N PHE A 453 4.05 3.58 -14.58
CA PHE A 453 5.21 3.82 -15.44
C PHE A 453 6.45 3.14 -14.83
N ALA A 454 6.79 1.97 -15.36
CA ALA A 454 7.89 1.15 -14.85
C ALA A 454 9.25 1.58 -15.40
N ARG A 455 9.29 1.98 -16.69
CA ARG A 455 10.52 2.46 -17.31
C ARG A 455 10.92 3.82 -16.74
N PRO A 456 12.19 4.00 -16.35
CA PRO A 456 12.66 5.26 -15.78
C PRO A 456 12.41 6.47 -16.70
N GLU A 457 12.63 6.31 -18.01
CA GLU A 457 12.46 7.37 -19.01
C GLU A 457 11.01 7.83 -19.11
N ASN A 458 10.06 6.90 -19.08
CA ASN A 458 8.63 7.19 -19.11
C ASN A 458 8.18 7.86 -17.79
N ARG A 459 8.71 7.38 -16.68
CA ARG A 459 8.41 7.97 -15.37
C ARG A 459 8.94 9.39 -15.25
N LEU A 460 10.19 9.65 -15.67
CA LEU A 460 10.77 10.98 -15.66
C LEU A 460 9.97 11.95 -16.52
N SER A 461 9.65 11.56 -17.76
CA SER A 461 8.86 12.41 -18.66
C SER A 461 7.47 12.72 -18.12
N PHE A 462 6.79 11.75 -17.47
CA PHE A 462 5.49 12.00 -16.85
C PHE A 462 5.59 12.96 -15.68
N PHE A 463 6.58 12.78 -14.78
CA PHE A 463 6.76 13.68 -13.64
C PHE A 463 7.16 15.09 -14.06
N ALA A 464 7.96 15.26 -15.14
CA ALA A 464 8.24 16.58 -15.71
C ALA A 464 6.98 17.28 -16.22
N ILE A 465 6.09 16.55 -16.90
CA ILE A 465 4.77 17.07 -17.35
C ILE A 465 3.90 17.44 -16.13
N ALA A 466 3.80 16.56 -15.14
CA ALA A 466 3.01 16.79 -13.95
C ALA A 466 3.53 17.98 -13.13
N GLU A 467 4.84 18.16 -13.06
CA GLU A 467 5.47 19.31 -12.40
C GLU A 467 5.08 20.63 -13.06
N ALA A 468 5.26 20.74 -14.37
CA ALA A 468 4.90 21.93 -15.12
C ALA A 468 3.39 22.22 -15.04
N PHE A 469 2.55 21.17 -15.08
CA PHE A 469 1.10 21.27 -14.90
C PHE A 469 0.73 21.80 -13.52
N LEU A 470 1.24 21.18 -12.46
CA LEU A 470 0.98 21.61 -11.06
C LEU A 470 1.46 23.04 -10.81
N ALA A 471 2.66 23.40 -11.29
CA ALA A 471 3.20 24.74 -11.11
C ALA A 471 2.34 25.83 -11.76
N ARG A 472 1.78 25.55 -12.94
CA ARG A 472 0.84 26.47 -13.63
C ARG A 472 -0.40 26.76 -12.79
N HIS A 473 -0.87 25.78 -12.02
CA HIS A 473 -2.16 25.88 -11.31
C HIS A 473 -2.02 26.16 -9.81
N LEU A 474 -0.86 25.86 -9.21
CA LEU A 474 -0.59 26.02 -7.79
C LEU A 474 0.50 27.04 -7.47
N ASN A 475 1.15 27.64 -8.49
CA ASN A 475 2.28 28.58 -8.36
C ASN A 475 3.51 27.99 -7.66
N GLY A 476 3.77 26.69 -7.78
CA GLY A 476 4.99 26.04 -7.28
C GLY A 476 6.19 26.27 -8.17
N ARG A 477 7.31 25.68 -7.77
CA ARG A 477 8.55 25.71 -8.55
C ARG A 477 8.54 24.64 -9.64
N THR A 478 9.25 24.92 -10.73
CA THR A 478 9.56 23.95 -11.79
C THR A 478 11.06 23.91 -12.06
N GLU A 479 11.53 22.79 -12.54
CA GLU A 479 12.84 22.68 -13.23
C GLU A 479 12.62 22.74 -14.73
N GLU A 480 13.66 23.18 -15.47
CA GLU A 480 13.66 22.99 -16.92
C GLU A 480 13.77 21.48 -17.20
N PRO A 481 12.95 20.93 -18.11
CA PRO A 481 12.85 19.47 -18.28
C PRO A 481 14.15 18.81 -18.80
N GLY A 482 15.14 19.54 -19.26
CA GLY A 482 16.43 18.98 -19.70
C GLY A 482 16.27 17.75 -20.60
N ASP A 483 16.89 16.63 -20.20
CA ASP A 483 16.82 15.35 -20.90
C ASP A 483 15.66 14.43 -20.42
N ASP A 484 14.73 14.91 -19.61
CA ASP A 484 13.67 14.08 -18.98
C ASP A 484 12.74 13.40 -20.00
N PHE A 485 12.68 13.90 -21.22
CA PHE A 485 11.92 13.27 -22.31
C PHE A 485 12.75 12.31 -23.16
N ALA A 486 14.07 12.26 -22.97
CA ALA A 486 14.95 11.43 -23.78
C ALA A 486 14.68 9.94 -23.58
N GLY A 487 14.46 9.22 -24.67
CA GLY A 487 14.19 7.77 -24.65
C GLY A 487 12.82 7.37 -24.14
N SER A 488 11.97 8.32 -23.79
CA SER A 488 10.57 8.07 -23.42
C SER A 488 9.74 7.66 -24.64
N SER A 489 8.75 6.80 -24.42
CA SER A 489 7.74 6.42 -25.41
C SER A 489 6.51 7.33 -25.43
N LEU A 490 6.57 8.45 -24.71
CA LEU A 490 5.49 9.42 -24.52
C LEU A 490 4.78 9.78 -25.83
N GLN A 491 3.46 9.72 -25.81
CA GLN A 491 2.58 10.25 -26.84
C GLN A 491 1.56 11.18 -26.20
N VAL A 492 1.57 12.45 -26.58
CA VAL A 492 0.53 13.40 -26.15
C VAL A 492 -0.67 13.25 -27.07
N GLN A 493 -1.75 12.72 -26.52
CA GLN A 493 -2.99 12.48 -27.27
C GLN A 493 -3.85 13.74 -27.35
N GLU A 494 -3.86 14.57 -26.30
CA GLU A 494 -4.61 15.81 -26.17
C GLU A 494 -3.89 16.82 -25.27
N GLY A 495 -4.14 18.11 -25.50
CA GLY A 495 -3.85 19.18 -24.59
C GLY A 495 -2.37 19.53 -24.39
N ALA A 496 -1.48 19.27 -25.36
CA ALA A 496 -0.07 19.62 -25.26
C ALA A 496 0.15 21.09 -24.86
N ASN A 497 -0.65 22.00 -25.37
CA ASN A 497 -0.56 23.44 -25.09
C ASN A 497 -1.04 23.83 -23.69
N GLU A 498 -1.68 22.91 -22.98
CA GLU A 498 -2.15 23.14 -21.59
C GLU A 498 -1.02 22.97 -20.58
N VAL A 499 0.13 22.40 -20.96
CA VAL A 499 1.29 22.22 -20.11
C VAL A 499 2.44 23.10 -20.64
N PRO A 500 2.94 24.05 -19.82
CA PRO A 500 4.04 24.93 -20.23
C PRO A 500 5.30 24.14 -20.58
N GLY A 501 5.91 24.48 -21.71
CA GLY A 501 7.16 23.87 -22.20
C GLY A 501 6.97 22.48 -22.85
N LEU A 502 5.80 21.85 -22.78
CA LEU A 502 5.59 20.52 -23.35
C LEU A 502 5.67 20.50 -24.90
N PRO A 503 5.05 21.45 -25.64
CA PRO A 503 5.19 21.50 -27.09
C PRO A 503 6.64 21.67 -27.56
N GLU A 504 7.40 22.48 -26.86
CA GLU A 504 8.81 22.75 -27.15
C GLU A 504 9.69 21.52 -26.86
N ALA A 505 9.40 20.81 -25.79
CA ALA A 505 10.12 19.58 -25.38
C ALA A 505 9.85 18.40 -26.34
N LEU A 506 8.75 18.43 -27.08
CA LEU A 506 8.37 17.41 -28.07
C LEU A 506 8.87 17.72 -29.49
N ALA A 507 9.34 18.94 -29.76
CA ALA A 507 9.80 19.38 -31.08
C ALA A 507 11.23 18.92 -31.36
#